data_3d68bbe3dec1c65e5cb8722ea74b2edc
#
_entry.id   3d68bbe3dec1c65e5cb8722ea74b2edc
#
_cell.length_a   1.000
_cell.length_b   1.000
_cell.length_c   1.000
_cell.angle_alpha   90.00
_cell.angle_beta   90.00
_cell.angle_gamma   90.00
#
_symmetry.space_group_name_H-M   'P 1'
#
loop_
_entity.id
_entity.type
_entity.pdbx_description
1 polymer ?
#
loop_
_entity_poly.entity_id
_entity_poly.type
_entity_poly.pdbx_seq_one_letter_code
_entity_poly.pdbx_strand_id
1 'polypeptide(L)'
;MLNRLLIPIAGIIFICMVFSIPLSAGNPAQDLQSGVQKKDSEKVKKAVEELVLQNDVKACNGLLDALTPPPDTGIYWTILQGISRFTNSDAISKVTTFILNKKDKDIGRDLLGAMKNNHSPNILPLLKEVLEKAPEDMKTESLHQLGGIQTKESLEVLFNFIKTLDEKNDKEMVKETISSLKRITGMDKGNYPASWLQWWEENKGKEVGEIIKPKTAAGGVINSVKDYRDMTGVEDLPKEKVFVVRNDRCDKHHQSDRNYDKIQDVLTKMGVAHTVIGKSELESDSFNWKEAWALIFNCNYYKDLHCGKDCKGGGVSTGARTEGCVGTGDHMNHDTELSKKTIQKIKEFVESGGYLFTEDLNIREIIVRAFKGIITDTKELPERTVQILPAPGAVLHPYLKYVFEAPPSSSSDAPGMPGMPPSEGKSGETQSVKPGEFSIDAEWKIDNGSPDIKVLKKDVVTVLVMSPKLVDKTKPEGAIAVTWGVSGENIISTGSNNKTSYSGGGRVLHVMSHFGKQRSKIDEFALQNLILNFLIELNQRRPKGKK
;
A
#
# COMPACT_ATOMS: atom_id res chain seq x y z
N MET A 1 10.36 70.26 -38.01
CA MET A 1 9.25 70.42 -37.05
C MET A 1 9.11 69.22 -36.23
N LEU A 2 9.62 69.28 -35.01
CA LEU A 2 9.57 68.19 -33.99
C LEU A 2 8.24 68.29 -33.26
N ASN A 3 7.49 67.18 -33.23
CA ASN A 3 6.42 67.01 -32.24
C ASN A 3 6.77 65.82 -31.33
N ARG A 4 7.15 66.15 -30.11
CA ARG A 4 7.36 65.21 -29.00
C ARG A 4 6.00 64.84 -28.45
N LEU A 5 5.68 63.50 -28.50
CA LEU A 5 4.57 62.91 -27.74
C LEU A 5 5.11 62.48 -26.39
N LEU A 6 4.66 63.17 -25.35
CA LEU A 6 4.84 62.80 -23.95
C LEU A 6 3.76 61.78 -23.60
N ILE A 7 4.17 60.55 -23.26
CA ILE A 7 3.32 59.54 -22.67
C ILE A 7 3.47 59.63 -21.14
N PRO A 8 2.39 59.83 -20.38
CA PRO A 8 2.48 59.81 -18.92
C PRO A 8 2.58 58.37 -18.44
N ILE A 9 3.63 58.08 -17.67
CA ILE A 9 3.80 56.83 -16.90
C ILE A 9 2.85 56.89 -15.71
N ALA A 10 1.68 56.23 -15.84
CA ALA A 10 0.80 56.00 -14.72
C ALA A 10 1.42 54.87 -13.86
N GLY A 11 1.95 55.25 -12.70
CA GLY A 11 2.46 54.34 -11.70
C GLY A 11 1.32 53.45 -11.16
N ILE A 12 1.35 52.17 -11.48
CA ILE A 12 0.50 51.17 -10.85
C ILE A 12 1.13 50.88 -9.50
N ILE A 13 0.59 51.49 -8.44
CA ILE A 13 0.85 51.12 -7.07
C ILE A 13 0.13 49.77 -6.83
N PHE A 14 0.88 48.69 -6.88
CA PHE A 14 0.41 47.39 -6.47
C PHE A 14 0.31 47.41 -4.92
N ILE A 15 -0.90 47.67 -4.42
CA ILE A 15 -1.18 47.50 -2.99
C ILE A 15 -1.19 46.00 -2.74
N CYS A 16 -0.08 45.46 -2.23
CA CYS A 16 -0.08 44.17 -1.60
C CYS A 16 -1.01 44.24 -0.37
N MET A 17 -2.29 43.90 -0.57
CA MET A 17 -3.13 43.53 0.56
C MET A 17 -2.57 42.24 1.14
N VAL A 18 -1.71 42.41 2.11
CA VAL A 18 -1.39 41.34 3.06
C VAL A 18 -2.71 41.03 3.77
N PHE A 19 -3.40 40.00 3.35
CA PHE A 19 -4.48 39.43 4.14
C PHE A 19 -3.84 38.94 5.43
N SER A 20 -3.84 39.81 6.44
CA SER A 20 -3.62 39.43 7.81
C SER A 20 -4.78 38.52 8.20
N ILE A 21 -4.63 37.22 8.02
CA ILE A 21 -5.51 36.24 8.64
C ILE A 21 -5.42 36.55 10.13
N PRO A 22 -6.54 36.91 10.81
CA PRO A 22 -6.48 37.14 12.24
C PRO A 22 -5.99 35.85 12.88
N LEU A 23 -4.75 35.82 13.34
CA LEU A 23 -4.26 34.78 14.23
C LEU A 23 -5.25 34.71 15.38
N SER A 24 -6.07 33.68 15.41
CA SER A 24 -6.87 33.31 16.58
C SER A 24 -5.92 33.31 17.76
N ALA A 25 -6.23 34.09 18.81
CA ALA A 25 -5.42 34.24 20.01
C ALA A 25 -5.41 32.96 20.88
N GLY A 26 -5.72 31.80 20.30
CA GLY A 26 -5.66 30.49 20.93
C GLY A 26 -4.22 29.97 20.99
N ASN A 27 -3.92 29.16 21.99
CA ASN A 27 -2.65 28.42 22.08
C ASN A 27 -2.81 27.14 21.22
N PRO A 28 -2.10 27.00 20.06
CA PRO A 28 -2.29 25.86 19.16
C PRO A 28 -2.07 24.51 19.85
N ALA A 29 -1.19 24.44 20.85
CA ALA A 29 -0.98 23.22 21.63
C ALA A 29 -2.20 22.87 22.51
N GLN A 30 -2.89 23.86 23.07
CA GLN A 30 -4.14 23.62 23.82
C GLN A 30 -5.28 23.25 22.88
N ASP A 31 -5.34 23.86 21.70
CA ASP A 31 -6.32 23.53 20.66
C ASP A 31 -6.14 22.12 20.15
N LEU A 32 -4.89 21.68 19.94
CA LEU A 32 -4.57 20.29 19.60
C LEU A 32 -5.09 19.31 20.67
N GLN A 33 -4.71 19.52 21.93
CA GLN A 33 -5.16 18.66 23.04
C GLN A 33 -6.68 18.60 23.15
N SER A 34 -7.34 19.76 23.07
CA SER A 34 -8.80 19.83 23.09
C SER A 34 -9.43 19.11 21.90
N GLY A 35 -8.86 19.25 20.69
CA GLY A 35 -9.30 18.57 19.48
C GLY A 35 -9.16 17.04 19.61
N VAL A 36 -8.04 16.56 20.11
CA VAL A 36 -7.79 15.13 20.36
C VAL A 36 -8.81 14.57 21.36
N GLN A 37 -9.00 15.24 22.50
CA GLN A 37 -9.97 14.79 23.52
C GLN A 37 -11.41 14.75 23.01
N LYS A 38 -11.80 15.73 22.19
CA LYS A 38 -13.15 15.84 21.62
C LYS A 38 -13.34 15.06 20.32
N LYS A 39 -12.27 14.43 19.81
CA LYS A 39 -12.24 13.74 18.51
C LYS A 39 -12.63 14.67 17.35
N ASP A 40 -12.26 15.92 17.43
CA ASP A 40 -12.53 16.97 16.44
C ASP A 40 -11.37 17.03 15.45
N SER A 41 -11.50 16.30 14.34
CA SER A 41 -10.47 16.19 13.32
C SER A 41 -10.12 17.54 12.65
N GLU A 42 -11.12 18.42 12.44
CA GLU A 42 -10.89 19.72 11.82
C GLU A 42 -10.10 20.64 12.75
N LYS A 43 -10.46 20.64 14.03
CA LYS A 43 -9.71 21.40 15.05
C LYS A 43 -8.28 20.90 15.17
N VAL A 44 -8.07 19.57 15.17
CA VAL A 44 -6.75 18.96 15.18
C VAL A 44 -5.95 19.37 13.96
N LYS A 45 -6.52 19.24 12.75
CA LYS A 45 -5.84 19.62 11.51
C LYS A 45 -5.37 21.07 11.54
N LYS A 46 -6.24 21.99 11.95
CA LYS A 46 -5.89 23.41 12.09
C LYS A 46 -4.75 23.63 13.09
N ALA A 47 -4.83 23.03 14.26
CA ALA A 47 -3.80 23.15 15.29
C ALA A 47 -2.46 22.56 14.85
N VAL A 48 -2.48 21.41 14.14
CA VAL A 48 -1.29 20.80 13.54
C VAL A 48 -0.63 21.76 12.53
N GLU A 49 -1.41 22.36 11.62
CA GLU A 49 -0.88 23.32 10.64
C GLU A 49 -0.22 24.54 11.34
N GLU A 50 -0.85 25.09 12.36
CA GLU A 50 -0.30 26.22 13.11
C GLU A 50 0.98 25.85 13.88
N LEU A 51 1.08 24.63 14.43
CA LEU A 51 2.30 24.15 15.11
C LEU A 51 3.44 23.85 14.12
N VAL A 52 3.13 23.27 12.95
CA VAL A 52 4.12 23.03 11.89
C VAL A 52 4.72 24.34 11.40
N LEU A 53 3.92 25.41 11.26
CA LEU A 53 4.41 26.72 10.87
C LEU A 53 5.39 27.34 11.88
N GLN A 54 5.30 27.00 13.17
CA GLN A 54 6.27 27.44 14.19
C GLN A 54 7.62 26.76 13.99
N ASN A 55 7.65 25.52 13.52
CA ASN A 55 8.84 24.75 13.19
C ASN A 55 9.94 24.78 14.27
N ASP A 56 9.55 24.71 15.54
CA ASP A 56 10.44 24.71 16.69
C ASP A 56 10.26 23.48 17.58
N VAL A 57 11.15 23.32 18.56
CA VAL A 57 11.14 22.17 19.49
C VAL A 57 9.88 22.12 20.32
N LYS A 58 9.33 23.27 20.72
CA LYS A 58 8.13 23.33 21.56
C LYS A 58 6.90 22.84 20.81
N ALA A 59 6.74 23.28 19.58
CA ALA A 59 5.66 22.83 18.69
C ALA A 59 5.79 21.32 18.38
N CYS A 60 7.00 20.84 18.08
CA CYS A 60 7.27 19.43 17.86
C CYS A 60 6.92 18.57 19.09
N ASN A 61 7.34 18.96 20.28
CA ASN A 61 7.00 18.26 21.52
C ASN A 61 5.48 18.21 21.72
N GLY A 62 4.76 19.30 21.46
CA GLY A 62 3.30 19.34 21.57
C GLY A 62 2.61 18.31 20.68
N LEU A 63 3.14 18.07 19.46
CA LEU A 63 2.63 17.03 18.56
C LEU A 63 3.03 15.62 19.04
N LEU A 64 4.27 15.42 19.49
CA LEU A 64 4.72 14.12 20.01
C LEU A 64 3.95 13.71 21.26
N ASP A 65 3.68 14.65 22.18
CA ASP A 65 2.91 14.39 23.40
C ASP A 65 1.46 13.98 23.05
N ALA A 66 0.88 14.54 22.00
CA ALA A 66 -0.46 14.20 21.55
C ALA A 66 -0.60 12.78 20.94
N LEU A 67 0.51 12.10 20.68
CA LEU A 67 0.53 10.70 20.24
C LEU A 67 0.45 9.70 21.41
N THR A 68 0.57 10.15 22.67
CA THR A 68 0.62 9.27 23.84
C THR A 68 -0.43 9.70 24.88
N PRO A 69 -1.51 8.92 25.11
CA PRO A 69 -1.89 7.69 24.40
C PRO A 69 -2.30 7.94 22.94
N PRO A 70 -2.19 6.93 22.06
CA PRO A 70 -2.55 7.11 20.66
C PRO A 70 -4.01 7.56 20.50
N PRO A 71 -4.28 8.63 19.74
CA PRO A 71 -5.64 9.08 19.44
C PRO A 71 -6.31 8.19 18.38
N ASP A 72 -7.57 8.53 18.02
CA ASP A 72 -8.25 7.86 16.92
C ASP A 72 -7.39 7.91 15.64
N THR A 73 -7.40 6.84 14.85
CA THR A 73 -6.45 6.62 13.76
C THR A 73 -6.37 7.75 12.73
N GLY A 74 -7.48 8.39 12.40
CA GLY A 74 -7.47 9.56 11.50
C GLY A 74 -6.70 10.75 12.09
N ILE A 75 -6.93 11.05 13.36
CA ILE A 75 -6.21 12.09 14.12
C ILE A 75 -4.73 11.70 14.26
N TYR A 76 -4.47 10.44 14.58
CA TYR A 76 -3.13 9.89 14.70
C TYR A 76 -2.28 10.16 13.45
N TRP A 77 -2.77 9.78 12.28
CA TRP A 77 -2.06 10.00 11.02
C TRP A 77 -1.92 11.48 10.65
N THR A 78 -2.92 12.31 10.99
CA THR A 78 -2.84 13.78 10.82
C THR A 78 -1.67 14.35 11.64
N ILE A 79 -1.50 13.92 12.87
CA ILE A 79 -0.40 14.36 13.74
C ILE A 79 0.95 13.86 13.19
N LEU A 80 1.07 12.59 12.80
CA LEU A 80 2.29 12.03 12.22
C LEU A 80 2.74 12.78 10.97
N GLN A 81 1.80 13.07 10.05
CA GLN A 81 2.09 13.89 8.88
C GLN A 81 2.52 15.32 9.24
N GLY A 82 1.94 15.90 10.28
CA GLY A 82 2.40 17.20 10.80
C GLY A 82 3.85 17.13 11.27
N ILE A 83 4.20 16.13 12.08
CA ILE A 83 5.57 15.95 12.61
C ILE A 83 6.56 15.75 11.45
N SER A 84 6.19 15.03 10.41
CA SER A 84 7.07 14.77 9.27
C SER A 84 7.48 16.04 8.49
N ARG A 85 6.81 17.16 8.70
CA ARG A 85 7.08 18.44 8.01
C ARG A 85 8.05 19.34 8.75
N PHE A 86 8.50 18.99 9.96
CA PHE A 86 9.50 19.77 10.68
C PHE A 86 10.86 19.70 9.98
N THR A 87 11.49 20.87 9.81
CA THR A 87 12.82 20.99 9.20
C THR A 87 13.88 21.53 10.17
N ASN A 88 13.47 21.98 11.34
CA ASN A 88 14.38 22.44 12.40
C ASN A 88 15.18 21.25 12.94
N SER A 89 16.51 21.38 13.02
CA SER A 89 17.43 20.31 13.44
C SER A 89 17.16 19.81 14.87
N ASP A 90 16.85 20.72 15.80
CA ASP A 90 16.60 20.35 17.18
C ASP A 90 15.25 19.67 17.35
N ALA A 91 14.23 20.07 16.56
CA ALA A 91 12.96 19.38 16.49
C ALA A 91 13.14 17.96 15.92
N ILE A 92 13.90 17.80 14.83
CA ILE A 92 14.21 16.48 14.24
C ILE A 92 14.98 15.61 15.24
N SER A 93 15.88 16.17 16.05
CA SER A 93 16.56 15.43 17.12
C SER A 93 15.57 14.87 18.17
N LYS A 94 14.50 15.61 18.50
CA LYS A 94 13.42 15.09 19.37
C LYS A 94 12.65 13.95 18.69
N VAL A 95 12.34 14.10 17.41
CA VAL A 95 11.73 13.04 16.61
C VAL A 95 12.61 11.79 16.61
N THR A 96 13.92 11.94 16.41
CA THR A 96 14.88 10.81 16.45
C THR A 96 14.84 10.09 17.79
N THR A 97 14.89 10.83 18.88
CA THR A 97 14.81 10.26 20.24
C THR A 97 13.51 9.50 20.44
N PHE A 98 12.40 10.03 19.94
CA PHE A 98 11.09 9.40 20.05
C PHE A 98 11.02 8.10 19.24
N ILE A 99 11.46 8.12 17.97
CA ILE A 99 11.50 6.95 17.07
C ILE A 99 12.33 5.80 17.69
N LEU A 100 13.44 6.12 18.34
CA LEU A 100 14.34 5.13 18.94
C LEU A 100 13.90 4.69 20.35
N ASN A 101 12.83 5.28 20.89
CA ASN A 101 12.31 4.91 22.20
C ASN A 101 11.69 3.50 22.14
N LYS A 102 12.24 2.59 22.95
CA LYS A 102 11.80 1.19 22.98
C LYS A 102 10.37 0.97 23.52
N LYS A 103 9.79 1.97 24.20
CA LYS A 103 8.44 1.86 24.77
C LYS A 103 7.35 2.00 23.73
N ASP A 104 7.57 2.83 22.71
CA ASP A 104 6.57 3.21 21.71
C ASP A 104 6.95 2.71 20.30
N LYS A 105 7.32 1.43 20.19
CA LYS A 105 7.87 0.84 18.95
C LYS A 105 6.98 1.02 17.72
N ASP A 106 5.68 0.85 17.89
CA ASP A 106 4.74 0.93 16.77
C ASP A 106 4.57 2.36 16.31
N ILE A 107 4.44 3.31 17.26
CA ILE A 107 4.41 4.74 16.94
C ILE A 107 5.73 5.18 16.29
N GLY A 108 6.87 4.68 16.81
CA GLY A 108 8.19 4.97 16.23
C GLY A 108 8.33 4.50 14.78
N ARG A 109 7.79 3.32 14.42
CA ARG A 109 7.74 2.80 13.05
C ARG A 109 6.87 3.67 12.16
N ASP A 110 5.66 3.97 12.62
CA ASP A 110 4.71 4.77 11.85
C ASP A 110 5.24 6.19 11.63
N LEU A 111 5.88 6.77 12.64
CA LEU A 111 6.51 8.08 12.50
C LEU A 111 7.68 8.05 11.51
N LEU A 112 8.54 7.02 11.56
CA LEU A 112 9.62 6.87 10.58
C LEU A 112 9.04 6.72 9.16
N GLY A 113 7.97 5.95 8.97
CA GLY A 113 7.28 5.84 7.68
C GLY A 113 6.73 7.19 7.19
N ALA A 114 6.11 7.97 8.08
CA ALA A 114 5.63 9.32 7.76
C ALA A 114 6.77 10.29 7.40
N MET A 115 7.95 10.16 8.05
CA MET A 115 9.13 11.00 7.78
C MET A 115 9.67 10.88 6.34
N LYS A 116 9.20 9.93 5.55
CA LYS A 116 9.56 9.77 4.14
C LYS A 116 9.31 11.02 3.30
N ASN A 117 8.36 11.85 3.69
CA ASN A 117 8.06 13.12 3.03
C ASN A 117 9.00 14.26 3.41
N ASN A 118 9.88 14.04 4.38
CA ASN A 118 10.84 15.03 4.81
C ASN A 118 12.11 14.97 3.95
N HIS A 119 12.22 15.91 3.02
CA HIS A 119 13.39 16.02 2.15
C HIS A 119 14.45 17.02 2.66
N SER A 120 14.29 17.50 3.90
CA SER A 120 15.30 18.40 4.51
C SER A 120 16.61 17.64 4.75
N PRO A 121 17.77 18.24 4.44
CA PRO A 121 19.07 17.65 4.79
C PRO A 121 19.20 17.35 6.29
N ASN A 122 18.45 18.05 7.13
CA ASN A 122 18.46 17.87 8.58
C ASN A 122 17.91 16.51 9.05
N ILE A 123 17.26 15.74 8.17
CA ILE A 123 16.81 14.37 8.48
C ILE A 123 17.96 13.35 8.43
N LEU A 124 19.09 13.64 7.77
CA LEU A 124 20.19 12.70 7.61
C LEU A 124 20.77 12.16 8.92
N PRO A 125 20.95 12.97 9.97
CA PRO A 125 21.36 12.46 11.29
C PRO A 125 20.38 11.45 11.87
N LEU A 126 19.05 11.68 11.72
CA LEU A 126 18.02 10.74 12.14
C LEU A 126 18.17 9.41 11.41
N LEU A 127 18.23 9.41 10.07
CA LEU A 127 18.34 8.19 9.28
C LEU A 127 19.61 7.41 9.60
N LYS A 128 20.73 8.10 9.79
CA LYS A 128 21.99 7.49 10.21
C LYS A 128 21.86 6.82 11.57
N GLU A 129 21.26 7.49 12.56
CA GLU A 129 21.11 6.95 13.92
C GLU A 129 20.15 5.74 13.93
N VAL A 130 19.11 5.75 13.11
CA VAL A 130 18.22 4.60 12.90
C VAL A 130 18.98 3.42 12.29
N LEU A 131 19.83 3.64 11.27
CA LEU A 131 20.68 2.58 10.70
C LEU A 131 21.60 1.92 11.72
N GLU A 132 22.10 2.70 12.67
CA GLU A 132 23.01 2.20 13.72
C GLU A 132 22.27 1.43 14.82
N LYS A 133 21.10 1.91 15.28
CA LYS A 133 20.49 1.50 16.56
C LYS A 133 19.16 0.79 16.46
N ALA A 134 18.43 0.92 15.34
CA ALA A 134 17.06 0.44 15.22
C ALA A 134 16.97 -1.03 14.76
N PRO A 135 15.80 -1.67 14.88
CA PRO A 135 15.50 -2.96 14.26
C PRO A 135 15.61 -2.95 12.73
N GLU A 136 15.74 -4.13 12.14
CA GLU A 136 16.01 -4.32 10.71
C GLU A 136 14.96 -3.69 9.78
N ASP A 137 13.67 -3.79 10.13
CA ASP A 137 12.56 -3.19 9.40
C ASP A 137 12.70 -1.66 9.30
N MET A 138 13.09 -1.01 10.41
CA MET A 138 13.32 0.43 10.45
C MET A 138 14.61 0.82 9.70
N LYS A 139 15.66 -0.02 9.76
CA LYS A 139 16.88 0.19 8.95
C LYS A 139 16.57 0.13 7.46
N THR A 140 15.78 -0.85 7.04
CA THR A 140 15.32 -1.00 5.64
C THR A 140 14.58 0.27 5.19
N GLU A 141 13.66 0.79 6.00
CA GLU A 141 12.96 2.05 5.68
C GLU A 141 13.92 3.23 5.60
N SER A 142 14.90 3.34 6.51
CA SER A 142 15.90 4.41 6.45
C SER A 142 16.75 4.35 5.19
N LEU A 143 17.16 3.14 4.74
CA LEU A 143 17.84 2.95 3.47
C LEU A 143 16.98 3.42 2.30
N HIS A 144 15.67 3.10 2.35
CA HIS A 144 14.73 3.51 1.33
C HIS A 144 14.60 5.03 1.27
N GLN A 145 14.47 5.70 2.42
CA GLN A 145 14.40 7.17 2.50
C GLN A 145 15.71 7.83 2.03
N LEU A 146 16.87 7.34 2.46
CA LEU A 146 18.17 7.80 1.96
C LEU A 146 18.28 7.72 0.44
N GLY A 147 17.76 6.64 -0.16
CA GLY A 147 17.69 6.48 -1.61
C GLY A 147 16.83 7.53 -2.32
N GLY A 148 15.95 8.23 -1.62
CA GLY A 148 15.15 9.36 -2.11
C GLY A 148 15.82 10.72 -1.99
N ILE A 149 16.83 10.86 -1.10
CA ILE A 149 17.52 12.13 -0.83
C ILE A 149 18.74 12.21 -1.73
N GLN A 150 18.67 13.02 -2.78
CA GLN A 150 19.70 13.13 -3.81
C GLN A 150 20.83 14.10 -3.41
N THR A 151 21.58 13.75 -2.35
CA THR A 151 22.71 14.52 -1.87
C THR A 151 23.98 13.65 -1.74
N LYS A 152 25.15 14.28 -1.70
CA LYS A 152 26.41 13.60 -1.49
C LYS A 152 26.50 12.97 -0.10
N GLU A 153 25.96 13.66 0.90
CA GLU A 153 25.90 13.21 2.28
C GLU A 153 25.08 11.93 2.41
N SER A 154 23.97 11.79 1.66
CA SER A 154 23.18 10.55 1.60
C SER A 154 24.00 9.38 1.04
N LEU A 155 24.80 9.63 0.00
CA LEU A 155 25.71 8.62 -0.54
C LEU A 155 26.77 8.23 0.48
N GLU A 156 27.37 9.20 1.18
CA GLU A 156 28.35 8.95 2.24
C GLU A 156 27.80 8.06 3.35
N VAL A 157 26.57 8.33 3.80
CA VAL A 157 25.88 7.49 4.80
C VAL A 157 25.71 6.06 4.27
N LEU A 158 25.22 5.88 3.04
CA LEU A 158 25.04 4.55 2.43
C LEU A 158 26.36 3.80 2.25
N PHE A 159 27.43 4.49 1.78
CA PHE A 159 28.75 3.87 1.62
C PHE A 159 29.43 3.54 2.94
N ASN A 160 29.21 4.34 3.98
CA ASN A 160 29.69 4.02 5.31
C ASN A 160 28.92 2.81 5.87
N PHE A 161 27.60 2.75 5.66
CA PHE A 161 26.79 1.64 6.13
C PHE A 161 27.14 0.33 5.43
N ILE A 162 27.28 0.30 4.08
CA ILE A 162 27.57 -0.93 3.35
C ILE A 162 28.93 -1.53 3.74
N LYS A 163 29.90 -0.72 4.19
CA LYS A 163 31.19 -1.18 4.72
C LYS A 163 31.07 -1.96 6.03
N THR A 164 29.97 -1.77 6.78
CA THR A 164 29.72 -2.47 8.04
C THR A 164 28.99 -3.79 7.89
N LEU A 165 28.48 -4.09 6.67
CA LEU A 165 27.67 -5.27 6.42
C LEU A 165 28.54 -6.47 6.05
N ASP A 166 28.16 -7.64 6.57
CA ASP A 166 28.69 -8.94 6.14
C ASP A 166 27.85 -9.47 4.96
N GLU A 167 28.44 -9.59 3.77
CA GLU A 167 27.74 -10.06 2.56
C GLU A 167 27.06 -11.42 2.73
N LYS A 168 27.54 -12.26 3.64
CA LYS A 168 26.97 -13.60 3.88
C LYS A 168 25.79 -13.58 4.86
N ASN A 169 25.92 -12.74 5.88
CA ASN A 169 24.93 -12.69 6.99
C ASN A 169 23.87 -11.62 6.76
N ASP A 170 24.22 -10.49 6.12
CA ASP A 170 23.37 -9.30 5.97
C ASP A 170 22.82 -9.15 4.53
N LYS A 171 22.53 -10.25 3.84
CA LYS A 171 22.17 -10.26 2.40
C LYS A 171 21.03 -9.29 2.04
N GLU A 172 19.99 -9.20 2.84
CA GLU A 172 18.88 -8.30 2.55
C GLU A 172 19.28 -6.83 2.77
N MET A 173 20.05 -6.51 3.81
CA MET A 173 20.58 -5.17 4.02
C MET A 173 21.54 -4.73 2.91
N VAL A 174 22.40 -5.63 2.44
CA VAL A 174 23.27 -5.39 1.28
C VAL A 174 22.44 -5.06 0.04
N LYS A 175 21.43 -5.87 -0.25
CA LYS A 175 20.53 -5.68 -1.39
C LYS A 175 19.78 -4.35 -1.32
N GLU A 176 19.19 -4.01 -0.17
CA GLU A 176 18.46 -2.75 0.01
C GLU A 176 19.39 -1.53 -0.05
N THR A 177 20.62 -1.64 0.48
CA THR A 177 21.63 -0.57 0.36
C THR A 177 22.02 -0.35 -1.09
N ILE A 178 22.29 -1.43 -1.85
CA ILE A 178 22.61 -1.34 -3.28
C ILE A 178 21.43 -0.77 -4.07
N SER A 179 20.19 -1.16 -3.76
CA SER A 179 18.99 -0.60 -4.37
C SER A 179 18.90 0.91 -4.16
N SER A 180 19.22 1.39 -2.96
CA SER A 180 19.24 2.81 -2.63
C SER A 180 20.38 3.57 -3.36
N LEU A 181 21.57 2.96 -3.47
CA LEU A 181 22.66 3.50 -4.29
C LEU A 181 22.28 3.63 -5.76
N LYS A 182 21.66 2.59 -6.34
CA LYS A 182 21.14 2.64 -7.73
C LYS A 182 20.11 3.76 -7.91
N ARG A 183 19.25 3.97 -6.91
CA ARG A 183 18.21 5.00 -6.93
C ARG A 183 18.79 6.42 -6.94
N ILE A 184 19.78 6.70 -6.08
CA ILE A 184 20.42 8.03 -6.02
C ILE A 184 21.24 8.29 -7.27
N THR A 185 22.09 7.34 -7.66
CA THR A 185 23.08 7.55 -8.74
C THR A 185 22.49 7.38 -10.14
N GLY A 186 21.36 6.67 -10.26
CA GLY A 186 20.80 6.25 -11.55
C GLY A 186 21.66 5.23 -12.29
N MET A 187 22.70 4.67 -11.63
CA MET A 187 23.64 3.72 -12.23
C MET A 187 23.39 2.30 -11.73
N ASP A 188 23.86 1.32 -12.52
CA ASP A 188 23.95 -0.07 -12.09
C ASP A 188 25.42 -0.53 -12.12
N LYS A 189 25.98 -0.76 -10.94
CA LYS A 189 27.33 -1.31 -10.74
C LYS A 189 27.30 -2.78 -10.31
N GLY A 190 26.16 -3.44 -10.52
CA GLY A 190 25.93 -4.82 -10.12
C GLY A 190 25.42 -4.93 -8.68
N ASN A 191 25.40 -6.17 -8.19
CA ASN A 191 24.80 -6.51 -6.90
C ASN A 191 25.83 -6.84 -5.81
N TYR A 192 27.10 -6.51 -6.03
CA TYR A 192 28.19 -6.77 -5.10
C TYR A 192 28.68 -5.47 -4.46
N PRO A 193 28.81 -5.39 -3.15
CA PRO A 193 29.35 -4.22 -2.43
C PRO A 193 30.69 -3.75 -2.97
N ALA A 194 31.60 -4.69 -3.29
CA ALA A 194 32.95 -4.36 -3.77
C ALA A 194 32.95 -3.44 -5.01
N SER A 195 32.07 -3.71 -5.99
CA SER A 195 31.98 -2.89 -7.21
C SER A 195 31.49 -1.47 -6.91
N TRP A 196 30.59 -1.31 -5.95
CA TRP A 196 30.09 -0.01 -5.51
C TRP A 196 31.11 0.75 -4.70
N LEU A 197 31.84 0.09 -3.81
CA LEU A 197 32.92 0.69 -3.02
C LEU A 197 34.06 1.18 -3.90
N GLN A 198 34.47 0.38 -4.92
CA GLN A 198 35.46 0.81 -5.90
C GLN A 198 34.99 2.06 -6.65
N TRP A 199 33.76 2.02 -7.17
CA TRP A 199 33.17 3.19 -7.84
C TRP A 199 33.15 4.44 -6.96
N TRP A 200 32.84 4.29 -5.67
CA TRP A 200 32.82 5.42 -4.74
C TRP A 200 34.21 6.02 -4.53
N GLU A 201 35.23 5.19 -4.33
CA GLU A 201 36.62 5.67 -4.17
C GLU A 201 37.08 6.48 -5.38
N GLU A 202 36.66 6.10 -6.59
CA GLU A 202 36.97 6.80 -7.84
C GLU A 202 36.18 8.10 -8.04
N ASN A 203 35.05 8.27 -7.35
CA ASN A 203 34.09 9.35 -7.64
C ASN A 203 33.78 10.27 -6.43
N LYS A 204 34.12 9.90 -5.21
CA LYS A 204 33.78 10.69 -3.99
C LYS A 204 34.31 12.13 -4.00
N GLY A 205 35.35 12.42 -4.78
CA GLY A 205 35.92 13.76 -4.96
C GLY A 205 35.20 14.63 -5.98
N LYS A 206 34.26 14.07 -6.76
CA LYS A 206 33.54 14.78 -7.81
C LYS A 206 32.36 15.59 -7.27
N GLU A 207 31.91 16.57 -8.06
CA GLU A 207 30.71 17.34 -7.77
C GLU A 207 29.44 16.49 -7.84
N VAL A 208 28.41 16.90 -7.06
CA VAL A 208 27.12 16.18 -6.95
C VAL A 208 26.50 15.90 -8.31
N GLY A 209 26.45 16.88 -9.21
CA GLY A 209 25.85 16.73 -10.54
C GLY A 209 26.57 15.76 -11.48
N GLU A 210 27.83 15.41 -11.17
CA GLU A 210 28.57 14.40 -11.93
C GLU A 210 28.28 12.97 -11.45
N ILE A 211 27.96 12.80 -10.17
CA ILE A 211 27.76 11.50 -9.52
C ILE A 211 26.29 11.15 -9.31
N ILE A 212 25.42 12.15 -9.22
CA ILE A 212 23.96 11.99 -9.08
C ILE A 212 23.32 12.44 -10.40
N LYS A 213 22.81 11.46 -11.15
CA LYS A 213 22.03 11.77 -12.35
C LYS A 213 20.56 11.80 -11.96
N PRO A 214 19.87 12.94 -12.08
CA PRO A 214 18.43 12.96 -11.86
C PRO A 214 17.78 11.95 -12.81
N LYS A 215 16.97 11.05 -12.28
CA LYS A 215 16.09 10.25 -13.13
C LYS A 215 15.18 11.25 -13.86
N THR A 216 15.40 11.42 -15.15
CA THR A 216 14.34 11.92 -16.01
C THR A 216 13.19 10.93 -15.88
N ALA A 217 12.07 11.38 -15.32
CA ALA A 217 10.86 10.55 -15.32
C ALA A 217 10.65 10.09 -16.77
N ALA A 218 10.65 8.79 -16.98
CA ALA A 218 10.33 8.25 -18.29
C ALA A 218 8.91 8.77 -18.60
N GLY A 219 8.80 9.68 -19.59
CA GLY A 219 7.55 10.36 -19.94
C GLY A 219 6.55 9.42 -20.61
N GLY A 220 6.26 8.28 -19.98
CA GLY A 220 5.30 7.30 -20.45
C GLY A 220 3.98 7.35 -19.67
N VAL A 221 2.91 6.92 -20.31
CA VAL A 221 1.61 6.75 -19.63
C VAL A 221 1.72 5.58 -18.65
N ILE A 222 1.54 5.86 -17.36
CA ILE A 222 1.54 4.83 -16.32
C ILE A 222 0.16 4.17 -16.28
N ASN A 223 0.11 2.89 -16.58
CA ASN A 223 -1.11 2.08 -16.61
C ASN A 223 -1.13 0.96 -15.55
N SER A 224 0.02 0.65 -14.98
CA SER A 224 0.19 -0.42 -14.00
C SER A 224 1.42 -0.14 -13.14
N VAL A 225 1.49 -0.78 -11.98
CA VAL A 225 2.67 -0.70 -11.08
C VAL A 225 3.96 -1.15 -11.74
N LYS A 226 3.93 -2.03 -12.73
CA LYS A 226 5.13 -2.45 -13.48
C LYS A 226 5.82 -1.30 -14.23
N ASP A 227 5.08 -0.24 -14.54
CA ASP A 227 5.61 0.88 -15.32
C ASP A 227 6.55 1.76 -14.48
N TYR A 228 6.54 1.62 -13.16
CA TYR A 228 7.39 2.41 -12.26
C TYR A 228 8.06 1.61 -11.13
N ARG A 229 7.69 0.34 -10.92
CA ARG A 229 8.28 -0.53 -9.91
C ARG A 229 9.29 -1.49 -10.51
N ASP A 230 10.26 -1.86 -9.67
CA ASP A 230 11.09 -3.03 -9.91
C ASP A 230 10.24 -4.30 -9.74
N MET A 231 10.10 -5.04 -10.82
CA MET A 231 9.34 -6.29 -10.87
C MET A 231 10.19 -7.53 -10.56
N THR A 232 11.48 -7.33 -10.26
CA THR A 232 12.37 -8.41 -9.83
C THR A 232 11.77 -9.14 -8.64
N GLY A 233 11.56 -10.42 -8.77
CA GLY A 233 10.94 -11.24 -7.72
C GLY A 233 9.52 -11.72 -8.04
N VAL A 234 8.92 -11.23 -9.14
CA VAL A 234 7.66 -11.82 -9.68
C VAL A 234 7.77 -12.20 -11.15
N GLU A 235 8.74 -11.65 -11.89
CA GLU A 235 8.98 -11.97 -13.31
C GLU A 235 9.31 -13.44 -13.54
N ASP A 236 9.99 -14.07 -12.57
CA ASP A 236 10.39 -15.48 -12.61
C ASP A 236 9.35 -16.44 -12.03
N LEU A 237 8.16 -15.94 -11.63
CA LEU A 237 7.11 -16.82 -11.12
C LEU A 237 6.58 -17.73 -12.23
N PRO A 238 6.65 -19.06 -12.07
CA PRO A 238 6.11 -19.97 -13.08
C PRO A 238 4.59 -19.88 -13.12
N LYS A 239 4.02 -19.68 -14.31
CA LYS A 239 2.56 -19.54 -14.49
C LYS A 239 1.77 -20.74 -13.95
N GLU A 240 2.35 -21.93 -14.04
CA GLU A 240 1.76 -23.20 -13.60
C GLU A 240 1.81 -23.39 -12.06
N LYS A 241 2.30 -22.39 -11.33
CA LYS A 241 2.37 -22.40 -9.86
C LYS A 241 1.47 -21.34 -9.23
N VAL A 242 1.00 -20.36 -9.99
CA VAL A 242 0.13 -19.28 -9.55
C VAL A 242 -1.21 -19.43 -10.24
N PHE A 243 -2.25 -19.71 -9.47
CA PHE A 243 -3.59 -19.97 -10.02
C PHE A 243 -4.57 -18.88 -9.61
N VAL A 244 -5.28 -18.33 -10.58
CA VAL A 244 -6.43 -17.45 -10.35
C VAL A 244 -7.69 -18.28 -10.53
N VAL A 245 -8.44 -18.41 -9.45
CA VAL A 245 -9.70 -19.18 -9.42
C VAL A 245 -10.87 -18.25 -9.71
N ARG A 246 -11.64 -18.60 -10.72
CA ARG A 246 -12.86 -17.89 -11.12
C ARG A 246 -14.05 -18.84 -11.15
N ASN A 247 -15.24 -18.28 -11.30
CA ASN A 247 -16.41 -19.11 -11.62
C ASN A 247 -16.26 -19.80 -12.97
N ASP A 248 -16.81 -20.99 -13.08
CA ASP A 248 -16.93 -21.67 -14.36
C ASP A 248 -17.80 -20.86 -15.32
N ARG A 249 -17.42 -20.82 -16.60
CA ARG A 249 -18.22 -20.18 -17.64
C ARG A 249 -19.30 -21.11 -18.13
N CYS A 250 -20.51 -20.61 -18.25
CA CYS A 250 -21.50 -21.20 -19.13
C CYS A 250 -21.28 -20.66 -20.55
N ASP A 251 -20.40 -21.29 -21.34
CA ASP A 251 -19.93 -20.79 -22.63
C ASP A 251 -21.02 -20.67 -23.69
N LYS A 252 -22.16 -21.32 -23.50
CA LYS A 252 -23.20 -21.39 -24.56
C LYS A 252 -24.24 -20.28 -24.52
N HIS A 253 -24.46 -19.61 -23.42
CA HIS A 253 -25.62 -18.74 -23.26
C HIS A 253 -25.36 -17.38 -22.62
N HIS A 254 -24.18 -17.13 -22.08
CA HIS A 254 -23.87 -15.87 -21.41
C HIS A 254 -22.52 -15.30 -21.89
N GLN A 255 -22.61 -14.37 -22.82
CA GLN A 255 -21.45 -13.57 -23.27
C GLN A 255 -20.93 -12.61 -22.20
N SER A 256 -21.67 -12.38 -21.13
CA SER A 256 -21.22 -11.54 -20.02
C SER A 256 -20.37 -12.36 -19.06
N ASP A 257 -19.15 -11.92 -18.87
CA ASP A 257 -18.24 -12.39 -17.83
C ASP A 257 -18.90 -12.12 -16.46
N ARG A 258 -19.39 -13.18 -15.81
CA ARG A 258 -20.05 -13.06 -14.49
C ARG A 258 -19.09 -12.98 -13.32
N ASN A 259 -17.80 -13.01 -13.60
CA ASN A 259 -16.83 -12.70 -12.57
C ASN A 259 -17.01 -11.24 -12.17
N TYR A 260 -17.22 -11.03 -10.90
CA TYR A 260 -17.39 -9.69 -10.37
C TYR A 260 -16.12 -8.86 -10.58
N ASP A 261 -14.97 -9.49 -10.45
CA ASP A 261 -13.64 -8.94 -10.62
C ASP A 261 -12.88 -9.62 -11.74
N LYS A 262 -11.78 -8.97 -12.11
CA LYS A 262 -10.87 -9.43 -13.17
C LYS A 262 -9.42 -9.38 -12.69
N ILE A 263 -9.14 -10.01 -11.55
CA ILE A 263 -7.77 -10.06 -11.00
C ILE A 263 -6.80 -10.61 -12.05
N GLN A 264 -7.19 -11.60 -12.84
CA GLN A 264 -6.37 -12.14 -13.93
C GLN A 264 -5.95 -11.08 -14.94
N ASP A 265 -6.84 -10.13 -15.26
CA ASP A 265 -6.51 -9.05 -16.20
C ASP A 265 -5.52 -8.06 -15.58
N VAL A 266 -5.67 -7.78 -14.27
CA VAL A 266 -4.76 -6.93 -13.51
C VAL A 266 -3.39 -7.56 -13.41
N LEU A 267 -3.30 -8.84 -13.04
CA LEU A 267 -2.04 -9.59 -13.00
C LEU A 267 -1.35 -9.63 -14.36
N THR A 268 -2.12 -9.82 -15.45
CA THR A 268 -1.61 -9.76 -16.82
C THR A 268 -1.01 -8.38 -17.13
N LYS A 269 -1.72 -7.29 -16.80
CA LYS A 269 -1.21 -5.92 -16.97
C LYS A 269 0.05 -5.66 -16.15
N MET A 270 0.14 -6.25 -14.95
CA MET A 270 1.32 -6.18 -14.10
C MET A 270 2.48 -7.06 -14.61
N GLY A 271 2.26 -7.91 -15.60
CA GLY A 271 3.29 -8.85 -16.10
C GLY A 271 3.53 -10.05 -15.18
N VAL A 272 2.59 -10.37 -14.29
CA VAL A 272 2.67 -11.53 -13.39
C VAL A 272 2.13 -12.76 -14.12
N ALA A 273 2.97 -13.77 -14.30
CA ALA A 273 2.58 -15.02 -14.95
C ALA A 273 1.64 -15.83 -14.03
N HIS A 274 0.52 -16.31 -14.58
CA HIS A 274 -0.47 -17.07 -13.82
C HIS A 274 -1.31 -17.97 -14.75
N THR A 275 -1.99 -18.94 -14.14
CA THR A 275 -2.96 -19.82 -14.83
C THR A 275 -4.34 -19.54 -14.27
N VAL A 276 -5.31 -19.31 -15.16
CA VAL A 276 -6.71 -19.13 -14.78
C VAL A 276 -7.41 -20.48 -14.81
N ILE A 277 -8.07 -20.86 -13.70
CA ILE A 277 -8.83 -22.10 -13.58
C ILE A 277 -10.26 -21.82 -13.12
N GLY A 278 -11.18 -22.71 -13.47
CA GLY A 278 -12.53 -22.70 -12.95
C GLY A 278 -12.67 -23.45 -11.62
N LYS A 279 -13.84 -23.32 -10.99
CA LYS A 279 -14.19 -24.11 -9.80
C LYS A 279 -14.09 -25.61 -10.07
N SER A 280 -14.63 -26.10 -11.20
CA SER A 280 -14.61 -27.51 -11.55
C SER A 280 -13.19 -28.06 -11.69
N GLU A 281 -12.25 -27.27 -12.23
CA GLU A 281 -10.85 -27.68 -12.33
C GLU A 281 -10.20 -27.76 -10.93
N LEU A 282 -10.46 -26.75 -10.07
CA LEU A 282 -9.96 -26.75 -8.68
C LEU A 282 -10.50 -27.93 -7.88
N GLU A 283 -11.77 -28.30 -8.06
CA GLU A 283 -12.44 -29.41 -7.37
C GLU A 283 -12.11 -30.78 -7.95
N SER A 284 -11.52 -30.81 -9.13
CA SER A 284 -11.10 -32.04 -9.80
C SER A 284 -10.03 -32.77 -9.03
N ASP A 285 -10.05 -34.11 -9.09
CA ASP A 285 -8.98 -34.95 -8.54
C ASP A 285 -7.67 -34.82 -9.34
N SER A 286 -7.71 -34.24 -10.53
CA SER A 286 -6.53 -33.95 -11.37
C SER A 286 -5.81 -32.68 -10.96
N PHE A 287 -6.40 -31.80 -10.14
CA PHE A 287 -5.73 -30.58 -9.71
C PHE A 287 -4.58 -30.92 -8.74
N ASN A 288 -3.37 -30.53 -9.11
CA ASN A 288 -2.18 -30.85 -8.34
C ASN A 288 -1.90 -29.82 -7.25
N TRP A 289 -2.54 -29.97 -6.10
CA TRP A 289 -2.40 -29.11 -4.92
C TRP A 289 -0.96 -28.95 -4.43
N LYS A 290 -0.12 -29.99 -4.60
CA LYS A 290 1.27 -29.98 -4.12
C LYS A 290 2.18 -29.09 -4.98
N GLU A 291 1.80 -28.92 -6.24
CA GLU A 291 2.56 -28.12 -7.19
C GLU A 291 2.13 -26.65 -7.18
N ALA A 292 0.96 -26.32 -6.66
CA ALA A 292 0.49 -24.95 -6.52
C ALA A 292 1.33 -24.18 -5.48
N TRP A 293 1.63 -22.92 -5.78
CA TRP A 293 2.31 -22.01 -4.87
C TRP A 293 1.37 -20.93 -4.34
N ALA A 294 0.54 -20.39 -5.21
CA ALA A 294 -0.49 -19.42 -4.85
C ALA A 294 -1.85 -19.79 -5.43
N LEU A 295 -2.88 -19.57 -4.62
CA LEU A 295 -4.28 -19.55 -5.04
C LEU A 295 -4.83 -18.14 -4.82
N ILE A 296 -5.35 -17.54 -5.87
CA ILE A 296 -5.90 -16.19 -5.90
C ILE A 296 -7.37 -16.31 -6.30
N PHE A 297 -8.27 -15.93 -5.41
CA PHE A 297 -9.71 -16.05 -5.65
C PHE A 297 -10.31 -14.70 -5.99
N ASN A 298 -10.86 -14.57 -7.20
CA ASN A 298 -11.74 -13.45 -7.52
C ASN A 298 -12.93 -13.40 -6.57
N CYS A 299 -13.48 -12.21 -6.32
CA CYS A 299 -14.73 -12.09 -5.59
C CYS A 299 -15.87 -12.68 -6.40
N ASN A 300 -16.36 -13.81 -5.96
CA ASN A 300 -17.41 -14.56 -6.64
C ASN A 300 -18.36 -15.18 -5.65
N TYR A 301 -19.65 -15.14 -6.00
CA TYR A 301 -20.53 -16.22 -5.59
C TYR A 301 -20.23 -17.40 -6.51
N TYR A 302 -19.72 -18.49 -5.99
CA TYR A 302 -19.51 -19.73 -6.77
C TYR A 302 -20.85 -20.40 -7.08
N LYS A 303 -21.78 -19.63 -7.64
CA LYS A 303 -23.06 -20.12 -8.10
C LYS A 303 -22.87 -20.65 -9.51
N ASP A 304 -22.74 -21.96 -9.64
CA ASP A 304 -22.86 -22.64 -10.91
C ASP A 304 -24.29 -22.44 -11.42
N LEU A 305 -24.45 -21.47 -12.30
CA LEU A 305 -25.64 -21.41 -13.12
C LEU A 305 -25.41 -22.36 -14.30
N HIS A 306 -25.53 -23.65 -14.06
CA HIS A 306 -25.68 -24.58 -15.16
C HIS A 306 -26.99 -24.26 -15.89
N CYS A 307 -26.87 -23.69 -17.07
CA CYS A 307 -27.97 -23.74 -18.03
C CYS A 307 -28.23 -25.22 -18.34
N GLY A 308 -29.38 -25.75 -17.93
CA GLY A 308 -29.81 -27.07 -18.32
C GLY A 308 -29.75 -27.22 -19.85
N LYS A 309 -29.71 -28.46 -20.37
CA LYS A 309 -29.56 -28.78 -21.79
C LYS A 309 -30.55 -28.05 -22.71
N ASP A 310 -31.59 -27.43 -22.14
CA ASP A 310 -32.71 -26.80 -22.84
C ASP A 310 -32.76 -25.27 -22.73
N CYS A 311 -31.70 -24.59 -22.28
CA CYS A 311 -31.62 -23.13 -22.33
C CYS A 311 -31.66 -22.66 -23.80
N LYS A 312 -32.83 -22.37 -24.31
CA LYS A 312 -33.00 -21.69 -25.61
C LYS A 312 -32.67 -20.21 -25.42
N GLY A 313 -31.50 -19.80 -25.93
CA GLY A 313 -31.11 -18.40 -25.97
C GLY A 313 -32.15 -17.56 -26.71
N GLY A 314 -32.71 -16.59 -26.02
CA GLY A 314 -33.64 -15.67 -26.67
C GLY A 314 -34.00 -14.54 -25.71
N GLY A 315 -33.42 -13.36 -25.92
CA GLY A 315 -33.87 -12.16 -25.24
C GLY A 315 -32.86 -11.03 -25.34
N VAL A 316 -33.04 -10.14 -26.29
CA VAL A 316 -32.43 -8.83 -26.32
C VAL A 316 -32.91 -8.08 -25.10
N SER A 317 -32.03 -7.82 -24.14
CA SER A 317 -32.36 -7.08 -22.94
C SER A 317 -32.26 -5.58 -23.22
N THR A 318 -33.39 -4.93 -23.23
CA THR A 318 -33.51 -3.49 -23.02
C THR A 318 -33.51 -3.24 -21.51
N GLY A 319 -32.38 -2.85 -20.96
CA GLY A 319 -32.22 -1.92 -19.82
C GLY A 319 -32.88 -2.18 -18.46
N ALA A 320 -33.43 -3.37 -18.17
CA ALA A 320 -33.99 -3.67 -16.86
C ALA A 320 -33.58 -5.10 -16.47
N ARG A 321 -33.12 -5.26 -15.24
CA ARG A 321 -32.83 -6.50 -14.52
C ARG A 321 -32.98 -7.75 -15.39
N THR A 322 -31.86 -8.30 -15.86
CA THR A 322 -31.87 -9.63 -16.45
C THR A 322 -32.25 -10.64 -15.40
N GLU A 323 -33.53 -10.84 -15.20
CA GLU A 323 -34.03 -12.05 -14.60
C GLU A 323 -33.57 -13.20 -15.48
N GLY A 324 -32.98 -14.17 -14.83
CA GLY A 324 -32.33 -15.29 -15.45
C GLY A 324 -33.20 -16.03 -16.46
N CYS A 325 -32.60 -16.96 -17.15
CA CYS A 325 -33.25 -17.88 -18.07
C CYS A 325 -34.65 -18.26 -17.59
N VAL A 326 -35.69 -17.79 -18.28
CA VAL A 326 -37.05 -18.24 -18.07
C VAL A 326 -37.18 -19.61 -18.77
N GLY A 327 -36.67 -20.63 -18.11
CA GLY A 327 -36.87 -22.01 -18.48
C GLY A 327 -37.93 -22.59 -17.56
N THR A 328 -39.02 -23.07 -18.12
CA THR A 328 -40.00 -23.86 -17.40
C THR A 328 -39.37 -25.16 -16.92
N GLY A 329 -39.21 -25.30 -15.60
CA GLY A 329 -38.92 -26.57 -14.98
C GLY A 329 -37.43 -26.83 -14.72
N ASP A 330 -37.11 -27.11 -13.48
CA ASP A 330 -35.91 -27.74 -12.97
C ASP A 330 -34.58 -27.02 -13.23
N HIS A 331 -34.49 -25.76 -12.80
CA HIS A 331 -33.18 -25.23 -12.41
C HIS A 331 -32.76 -25.93 -11.11
N MET A 332 -32.08 -27.07 -11.24
CA MET A 332 -31.46 -27.69 -10.11
C MET A 332 -30.47 -26.68 -9.52
N ASN A 333 -30.72 -26.26 -8.29
CA ASN A 333 -29.73 -25.60 -7.44
C ASN A 333 -28.58 -26.60 -7.23
N HIS A 334 -27.64 -26.64 -8.16
CA HIS A 334 -26.41 -27.35 -7.89
C HIS A 334 -25.67 -26.55 -6.83
N ASP A 335 -25.08 -27.26 -5.89
CA ASP A 335 -24.32 -26.73 -4.75
C ASP A 335 -23.36 -25.64 -5.24
N THR A 336 -23.71 -24.43 -4.89
CA THR A 336 -23.08 -23.20 -5.41
C THR A 336 -21.81 -22.85 -4.67
N GLU A 337 -21.56 -23.50 -3.55
CA GLU A 337 -20.40 -23.30 -2.69
C GLU A 337 -19.23 -24.23 -3.09
N LEU A 338 -18.03 -23.85 -2.71
CA LEU A 338 -16.93 -24.80 -2.74
C LEU A 338 -17.23 -25.99 -1.83
N SER A 339 -16.96 -27.20 -2.30
CA SER A 339 -17.21 -28.42 -1.53
C SER A 339 -16.43 -28.42 -0.22
N LYS A 340 -16.95 -29.11 0.81
CA LYS A 340 -16.23 -29.27 2.07
C LYS A 340 -14.83 -29.87 1.88
N LYS A 341 -14.70 -30.81 0.91
CA LYS A 341 -13.41 -31.43 0.53
C LYS A 341 -12.44 -30.36 0.00
N THR A 342 -12.91 -29.45 -0.85
CA THR A 342 -12.08 -28.38 -1.41
C THR A 342 -11.68 -27.36 -0.36
N ILE A 343 -12.59 -26.96 0.53
CA ILE A 343 -12.26 -26.09 1.69
C ILE A 343 -11.18 -26.71 2.57
N GLN A 344 -11.28 -28.01 2.85
CA GLN A 344 -10.27 -28.72 3.61
C GLN A 344 -8.92 -28.74 2.87
N LYS A 345 -8.92 -29.00 1.56
CA LYS A 345 -7.70 -28.97 0.72
C LYS A 345 -7.08 -27.56 0.67
N ILE A 346 -7.88 -26.48 0.62
CA ILE A 346 -7.38 -25.09 0.71
C ILE A 346 -6.67 -24.87 2.05
N LYS A 347 -7.26 -25.32 3.15
CA LYS A 347 -6.62 -25.26 4.47
C LYS A 347 -5.28 -25.98 4.48
N GLU A 348 -5.25 -27.26 4.06
CA GLU A 348 -4.04 -28.09 3.98
C GLU A 348 -2.98 -27.47 3.05
N PHE A 349 -3.40 -26.87 1.94
CA PHE A 349 -2.52 -26.16 1.03
C PHE A 349 -1.81 -24.99 1.73
N VAL A 350 -2.54 -24.18 2.50
CA VAL A 350 -1.92 -23.07 3.24
C VAL A 350 -1.05 -23.61 4.39
N GLU A 351 -1.50 -24.61 5.12
CA GLU A 351 -0.71 -25.26 6.18
C GLU A 351 0.60 -25.85 5.66
N SER A 352 0.62 -26.32 4.41
CA SER A 352 1.83 -26.83 3.74
C SER A 352 2.73 -25.76 3.12
N GLY A 353 2.45 -24.48 3.33
CA GLY A 353 3.27 -23.37 2.85
C GLY A 353 2.73 -22.65 1.62
N GLY A 354 1.49 -22.93 1.20
CA GLY A 354 0.80 -22.25 0.10
C GLY A 354 0.38 -20.84 0.48
N TYR A 355 0.24 -19.96 -0.52
CA TYR A 355 -0.18 -18.58 -0.39
C TYR A 355 -1.61 -18.42 -0.90
N LEU A 356 -2.49 -17.93 -0.05
CA LEU A 356 -3.90 -17.72 -0.34
C LEU A 356 -4.24 -16.23 -0.36
N PHE A 357 -4.67 -15.73 -1.50
CA PHE A 357 -5.25 -14.39 -1.65
C PHE A 357 -6.75 -14.51 -1.89
N THR A 358 -7.54 -13.70 -1.20
CA THR A 358 -9.00 -13.69 -1.33
C THR A 358 -9.53 -12.26 -1.24
N GLU A 359 -10.66 -12.02 -1.91
CA GLU A 359 -11.38 -10.75 -1.90
C GLU A 359 -12.78 -10.91 -1.36
N ASP A 360 -13.25 -9.86 -0.69
CA ASP A 360 -14.63 -9.54 -0.34
C ASP A 360 -15.46 -10.75 0.14
N LEU A 361 -16.42 -11.22 -0.65
CA LEU A 361 -17.32 -12.32 -0.30
C LEU A 361 -16.62 -13.64 0.04
N ASN A 362 -15.37 -13.81 -0.38
CA ASN A 362 -14.58 -14.99 -0.04
C ASN A 362 -14.27 -15.10 1.45
N ILE A 363 -14.52 -14.05 2.25
CA ILE A 363 -14.46 -14.19 3.70
C ILE A 363 -15.46 -15.27 4.17
N ARG A 364 -16.68 -15.29 3.61
CA ARG A 364 -17.73 -16.26 3.92
C ARG A 364 -17.49 -17.59 3.24
N GLU A 365 -17.16 -17.55 1.94
CA GLU A 365 -17.06 -18.73 1.10
C GLU A 365 -15.84 -19.59 1.43
N ILE A 366 -14.73 -18.97 1.83
CA ILE A 366 -13.45 -19.64 2.03
C ILE A 366 -12.93 -19.44 3.45
N ILE A 367 -12.72 -18.20 3.87
CA ILE A 367 -11.92 -17.90 5.06
C ILE A 367 -12.58 -18.44 6.34
N VAL A 368 -13.84 -18.10 6.58
CA VAL A 368 -14.57 -18.55 7.78
C VAL A 368 -14.73 -20.06 7.82
N ARG A 369 -14.80 -20.70 6.65
CA ARG A 369 -14.95 -22.16 6.54
C ARG A 369 -13.63 -22.91 6.74
N ALA A 370 -12.52 -22.40 6.16
CA ALA A 370 -11.21 -23.02 6.23
C ALA A 370 -10.47 -22.68 7.54
N PHE A 371 -10.57 -21.44 8.03
CA PHE A 371 -9.79 -20.90 9.15
C PHE A 371 -10.69 -20.38 10.27
N LYS A 372 -11.52 -21.27 10.81
CA LYS A 372 -12.49 -20.94 11.85
C LYS A 372 -11.84 -20.23 13.05
N GLY A 373 -12.47 -19.14 13.50
CA GLY A 373 -12.07 -18.41 14.69
C GLY A 373 -10.86 -17.49 14.53
N ILE A 374 -10.38 -17.26 13.31
CA ILE A 374 -9.31 -16.28 13.02
C ILE A 374 -9.91 -14.91 12.74
N ILE A 375 -10.72 -14.80 11.71
CA ILE A 375 -11.57 -13.64 11.41
C ILE A 375 -12.99 -14.12 11.10
N THR A 376 -13.95 -13.20 11.12
CA THR A 376 -15.31 -13.46 10.66
C THR A 376 -15.91 -12.22 10.03
N ASP A 377 -16.99 -12.37 9.30
CA ASP A 377 -17.85 -11.27 8.88
C ASP A 377 -18.86 -10.91 9.97
N THR A 378 -19.37 -9.70 9.95
CA THR A 378 -20.39 -9.25 10.90
C THR A 378 -21.68 -8.83 10.23
N LYS A 379 -21.61 -7.93 9.25
CA LYS A 379 -22.75 -7.36 8.54
C LYS A 379 -22.35 -7.07 7.10
N GLU A 380 -23.33 -6.90 6.26
CA GLU A 380 -23.14 -6.36 4.93
C GLU A 380 -23.04 -4.84 4.97
N LEU A 381 -22.13 -4.30 4.22
CA LEU A 381 -21.92 -2.88 4.09
C LEU A 381 -22.67 -2.34 2.87
N PRO A 382 -23.22 -1.13 2.93
CA PRO A 382 -23.69 -0.44 1.73
C PRO A 382 -22.49 0.01 0.89
N GLU A 383 -22.73 0.18 -0.42
CA GLU A 383 -21.72 0.77 -1.30
C GLU A 383 -21.22 2.11 -0.77
N ARG A 384 -19.92 2.24 -0.69
CA ARG A 384 -19.26 3.49 -0.25
C ARG A 384 -17.81 3.53 -0.71
N THR A 385 -17.27 4.73 -0.73
CA THR A 385 -15.82 4.96 -0.81
C THR A 385 -15.31 5.34 0.58
N VAL A 386 -14.24 4.72 1.00
CA VAL A 386 -13.63 4.93 2.31
C VAL A 386 -12.16 5.30 2.16
N GLN A 387 -11.74 6.31 2.90
CA GLN A 387 -10.32 6.59 3.06
C GLN A 387 -9.64 5.37 3.66
N ILE A 388 -8.51 4.99 3.10
CA ILE A 388 -7.66 3.93 3.63
C ILE A 388 -6.46 4.51 4.37
N LEU A 389 -6.10 3.86 5.46
CA LEU A 389 -4.93 4.20 6.28
C LEU A 389 -4.16 2.93 6.59
N PRO A 390 -2.83 3.01 6.78
CA PRO A 390 -2.12 1.91 7.42
C PRO A 390 -2.69 1.70 8.83
N ALA A 391 -2.89 0.47 9.24
CA ALA A 391 -3.21 0.21 10.63
C ALA A 391 -2.04 0.62 11.53
N PRO A 392 -2.28 1.12 12.76
CA PRO A 392 -1.20 1.51 13.67
C PRO A 392 -0.15 0.39 13.84
N GLY A 393 1.12 0.73 13.67
CA GLY A 393 2.25 -0.20 13.70
C GLY A 393 2.50 -0.97 12.41
N ALA A 394 1.63 -0.87 11.39
CA ALA A 394 1.72 -1.66 10.17
C ALA A 394 2.46 -0.98 9.01
N VAL A 395 2.73 0.32 9.07
CA VAL A 395 3.25 1.08 7.91
C VAL A 395 4.52 0.50 7.29
N LEU A 396 5.38 -0.11 8.11
CA LEU A 396 6.61 -0.77 7.64
C LEU A 396 6.41 -2.26 7.29
N HIS A 397 5.18 -2.78 7.33
CA HIS A 397 4.93 -4.16 6.92
C HIS A 397 5.30 -4.36 5.44
N PRO A 398 6.04 -5.42 5.07
CA PRO A 398 6.50 -5.64 3.70
C PRO A 398 5.40 -5.56 2.65
N TYR A 399 4.16 -5.97 2.99
CA TYR A 399 3.02 -5.89 2.06
C TYR A 399 2.54 -4.47 1.80
N LEU A 400 2.86 -3.51 2.67
CA LEU A 400 2.47 -2.10 2.50
C LEU A 400 3.51 -1.26 1.74
N LYS A 401 4.64 -1.85 1.34
CA LYS A 401 5.64 -1.15 0.53
C LYS A 401 4.99 -0.59 -0.75
N TYR A 402 5.08 0.70 -0.96
CA TYR A 402 4.45 1.48 -2.05
C TYR A 402 2.91 1.55 -2.07
N VAL A 403 2.21 0.96 -1.11
CA VAL A 403 0.74 1.04 -1.03
C VAL A 403 0.27 2.47 -0.74
N PHE A 404 0.97 3.16 0.13
CA PHE A 404 0.71 4.54 0.55
C PHE A 404 1.72 5.53 -0.04
N GLU A 405 2.18 5.27 -1.26
CA GLU A 405 3.10 6.17 -1.97
C GLU A 405 2.44 6.67 -3.24
N ALA A 406 2.57 7.98 -3.48
CA ALA A 406 2.10 8.55 -4.73
C ALA A 406 2.88 7.95 -5.91
N PRO A 407 2.18 7.44 -6.95
CA PRO A 407 2.84 6.98 -8.15
C PRO A 407 3.53 8.14 -8.86
N PRO A 408 4.53 7.89 -9.71
CA PRO A 408 5.10 8.92 -10.55
C PRO A 408 4.00 9.60 -11.36
N SER A 409 4.00 10.95 -11.42
CA SER A 409 3.07 11.69 -12.24
C SER A 409 3.26 11.29 -13.71
N SER A 410 2.22 10.78 -14.35
CA SER A 410 2.21 10.72 -15.80
C SER A 410 2.17 12.15 -16.31
N SER A 411 3.09 12.53 -17.20
CA SER A 411 3.12 13.86 -17.84
C SER A 411 1.90 14.13 -18.75
N SER A 412 0.84 13.37 -18.63
CA SER A 412 -0.40 13.52 -19.35
C SER A 412 -1.54 14.03 -18.44
N ASP A 413 -1.43 15.28 -17.97
CA ASP A 413 -2.59 16.14 -18.01
C ASP A 413 -2.82 16.50 -19.50
N ALA A 414 -3.05 15.47 -20.31
CA ALA A 414 -3.56 15.65 -21.64
C ALA A 414 -4.94 16.28 -21.51
N PRO A 415 -5.24 17.38 -22.25
CA PRO A 415 -6.54 18.02 -22.23
C PRO A 415 -7.61 16.97 -22.45
N GLY A 416 -8.64 17.00 -21.59
CA GLY A 416 -9.70 16.01 -21.53
C GLY A 416 -10.22 15.65 -22.92
N MET A 417 -10.56 14.36 -23.09
CA MET A 417 -11.22 13.89 -24.32
C MET A 417 -12.41 14.80 -24.61
N PRO A 418 -12.55 15.33 -25.87
CA PRO A 418 -13.69 16.14 -26.22
C PRO A 418 -14.97 15.28 -26.09
N GLY A 419 -15.84 15.66 -25.16
CA GLY A 419 -17.13 15.00 -25.00
C GLY A 419 -17.51 14.56 -23.58
N MET A 420 -16.63 14.59 -22.60
CA MET A 420 -17.03 14.41 -21.20
C MET A 420 -17.31 15.79 -20.54
N PRO A 421 -18.46 15.95 -19.87
CA PRO A 421 -18.68 17.16 -19.09
C PRO A 421 -17.61 17.24 -17.98
N PRO A 422 -17.09 18.44 -17.66
CA PRO A 422 -16.16 18.61 -16.58
C PRO A 422 -16.79 18.12 -15.29
N SER A 423 -16.15 17.18 -14.62
CA SER A 423 -16.53 16.82 -13.27
C SER A 423 -16.39 18.08 -12.41
N GLU A 424 -17.48 18.53 -11.80
CA GLU A 424 -17.45 19.59 -10.79
C GLU A 424 -16.63 19.10 -9.57
N GLY A 425 -15.31 19.12 -9.73
CA GLY A 425 -14.37 18.90 -8.67
C GLY A 425 -14.32 20.14 -7.79
N LYS A 426 -14.68 20.00 -6.53
CA LYS A 426 -14.41 20.99 -5.50
C LYS A 426 -12.93 21.39 -5.62
N SER A 427 -12.68 22.65 -5.97
CA SER A 427 -11.37 23.27 -5.94
C SER A 427 -10.94 23.52 -4.48
N GLY A 428 -10.60 22.45 -3.76
CA GLY A 428 -9.70 22.52 -2.64
C GLY A 428 -8.30 22.46 -3.20
N GLU A 429 -7.41 23.36 -2.84
CA GLU A 429 -5.98 23.29 -3.14
C GLU A 429 -5.42 21.98 -2.58
N THR A 430 -5.54 20.91 -3.35
CA THR A 430 -4.82 19.67 -3.09
C THR A 430 -3.36 19.98 -3.40
N GLN A 431 -2.53 20.11 -2.38
CA GLN A 431 -1.07 20.13 -2.55
C GLN A 431 -0.73 18.90 -3.38
N SER A 432 -0.16 19.09 -4.56
CA SER A 432 0.23 18.00 -5.43
C SER A 432 1.31 17.16 -4.73
N VAL A 433 0.96 15.98 -4.27
CA VAL A 433 1.89 15.03 -3.65
C VAL A 433 2.90 14.61 -4.71
N LYS A 434 4.20 14.72 -4.39
CA LYS A 434 5.25 14.34 -5.34
C LYS A 434 5.36 12.82 -5.44
N PRO A 435 5.82 12.32 -6.60
CA PRO A 435 6.05 10.89 -6.78
C PRO A 435 6.90 10.27 -5.68
N GLY A 436 6.44 9.16 -5.10
CA GLY A 436 7.11 8.45 -4.03
C GLY A 436 6.93 9.05 -2.64
N GLU A 437 6.22 10.17 -2.49
CA GLU A 437 5.82 10.68 -1.19
C GLU A 437 4.75 9.80 -0.55
N PHE A 438 4.82 9.67 0.77
CA PHE A 438 3.79 8.98 1.55
C PHE A 438 2.50 9.81 1.53
N SER A 439 1.38 9.18 1.18
CA SER A 439 0.06 9.81 1.17
C SER A 439 -0.97 8.90 1.82
N ILE A 440 -1.88 9.49 2.57
CA ILE A 440 -3.07 8.86 3.13
C ILE A 440 -4.35 9.32 2.42
N ASP A 441 -4.21 9.89 1.23
CA ASP A 441 -5.36 10.40 0.47
C ASP A 441 -6.03 9.32 -0.39
N ALA A 442 -5.46 8.10 -0.42
CA ALA A 442 -6.04 7.00 -1.16
C ALA A 442 -7.39 6.56 -0.56
N GLU A 443 -8.31 6.23 -1.43
CA GLU A 443 -9.64 5.76 -1.09
C GLU A 443 -9.93 4.44 -1.81
N TRP A 444 -10.54 3.49 -1.10
CA TRP A 444 -11.01 2.27 -1.75
C TRP A 444 -12.52 2.20 -1.79
N LYS A 445 -13.02 1.70 -2.91
CA LYS A 445 -14.43 1.41 -3.09
C LYS A 445 -14.77 0.10 -2.38
N ILE A 446 -15.78 0.15 -1.51
CA ILE A 446 -16.44 -1.00 -0.91
C ILE A 446 -17.78 -1.15 -1.61
N ASP A 447 -18.05 -2.31 -2.15
CA ASP A 447 -19.28 -2.54 -2.90
C ASP A 447 -20.48 -2.85 -1.99
N ASN A 448 -21.69 -2.74 -2.55
CA ASN A 448 -22.90 -3.09 -1.82
C ASN A 448 -22.94 -4.59 -1.51
N GLY A 449 -23.15 -4.92 -0.26
CA GLY A 449 -23.18 -6.31 0.22
C GLY A 449 -21.81 -6.87 0.64
N SER A 450 -20.74 -6.07 0.53
CA SER A 450 -19.40 -6.47 1.03
C SER A 450 -19.46 -6.82 2.51
N PRO A 451 -18.95 -7.99 2.92
CA PRO A 451 -18.93 -8.40 4.31
C PRO A 451 -17.89 -7.63 5.11
N ASP A 452 -18.32 -7.07 6.22
CA ASP A 452 -17.45 -6.30 7.11
C ASP A 452 -16.58 -7.22 7.97
N ILE A 453 -15.27 -6.97 8.03
CA ILE A 453 -14.28 -7.84 8.67
C ILE A 453 -14.24 -7.60 10.18
N LYS A 454 -14.34 -8.68 10.96
CA LYS A 454 -14.05 -8.68 12.40
C LYS A 454 -12.89 -9.61 12.70
N VAL A 455 -11.85 -9.07 13.33
CA VAL A 455 -10.69 -9.86 13.80
C VAL A 455 -11.04 -10.52 15.13
N LEU A 456 -10.92 -11.84 15.20
CA LEU A 456 -11.19 -12.65 16.40
C LEU A 456 -9.90 -12.96 17.17
N LYS A 457 -8.80 -13.25 16.46
CA LYS A 457 -7.48 -13.53 17.05
C LYS A 457 -6.49 -12.41 16.71
N LYS A 458 -6.45 -11.40 17.57
CA LYS A 458 -5.59 -10.21 17.39
C LYS A 458 -4.09 -10.49 17.50
N ASP A 459 -3.72 -11.56 18.21
CA ASP A 459 -2.35 -12.05 18.37
C ASP A 459 -1.82 -12.80 17.15
N VAL A 460 -2.72 -13.20 16.24
CA VAL A 460 -2.39 -13.97 15.02
C VAL A 460 -2.55 -13.12 13.76
N VAL A 461 -3.58 -12.27 13.72
CA VAL A 461 -3.95 -11.48 12.54
C VAL A 461 -3.30 -10.11 12.60
N THR A 462 -2.57 -9.78 11.54
CA THR A 462 -2.10 -8.41 11.30
C THR A 462 -3.13 -7.69 10.44
N VAL A 463 -3.70 -6.61 10.98
CA VAL A 463 -4.44 -5.64 10.17
C VAL A 463 -3.42 -4.79 9.43
N LEU A 464 -3.49 -4.78 8.10
CA LEU A 464 -2.60 -4.01 7.24
C LEU A 464 -3.18 -2.64 6.91
N VAL A 465 -4.41 -2.66 6.41
CA VAL A 465 -5.13 -1.48 5.95
C VAL A 465 -6.44 -1.40 6.71
N MET A 466 -6.76 -0.21 7.17
CA MET A 466 -8.00 0.08 7.87
C MET A 466 -8.67 1.35 7.35
N SER A 467 -9.93 1.57 7.76
CA SER A 467 -10.60 2.85 7.57
C SER A 467 -11.26 3.34 8.85
N PRO A 468 -11.08 4.61 9.25
CA PRO A 468 -11.81 5.20 10.36
C PRO A 468 -13.33 5.14 10.20
N LYS A 469 -13.82 5.17 8.95
CA LYS A 469 -15.25 5.08 8.61
C LYS A 469 -15.88 3.71 8.92
N LEU A 470 -15.05 2.67 9.13
CA LEU A 470 -15.48 1.30 9.45
C LEU A 470 -15.30 0.94 10.93
N VAL A 471 -14.66 1.82 11.71
CA VAL A 471 -14.47 1.63 13.15
C VAL A 471 -15.81 1.73 13.87
N ASP A 472 -16.14 0.75 14.69
CA ASP A 472 -17.23 0.80 15.64
C ASP A 472 -16.88 0.12 16.98
N LYS A 473 -17.75 0.21 17.99
CA LYS A 473 -17.47 -0.33 19.34
C LYS A 473 -17.19 -1.83 19.34
N THR A 474 -17.71 -2.57 18.37
CA THR A 474 -17.55 -4.03 18.26
C THR A 474 -16.39 -4.42 17.34
N LYS A 475 -15.84 -3.46 16.59
CA LYS A 475 -14.77 -3.60 15.60
C LYS A 475 -13.87 -2.37 15.63
N PRO A 476 -13.05 -2.23 16.66
CA PRO A 476 -12.16 -1.08 16.78
C PRO A 476 -11.07 -1.05 15.71
N GLU A 477 -10.85 -2.16 15.01
CA GLU A 477 -9.83 -2.28 13.98
C GLU A 477 -10.23 -1.59 12.65
N GLY A 478 -11.53 -1.52 12.31
CA GLY A 478 -11.98 -0.98 11.03
C GLY A 478 -11.27 -1.59 9.81
N ALA A 479 -10.97 -2.89 9.89
CA ALA A 479 -10.09 -3.60 8.96
C ALA A 479 -10.64 -3.65 7.54
N ILE A 480 -9.76 -3.40 6.55
CA ILE A 480 -10.04 -3.55 5.12
C ILE A 480 -9.14 -4.62 4.50
N ALA A 481 -7.87 -4.67 4.90
CA ALA A 481 -6.95 -5.73 4.48
C ALA A 481 -6.29 -6.34 5.70
N VAL A 482 -6.27 -7.67 5.75
CA VAL A 482 -5.70 -8.44 6.85
C VAL A 482 -4.84 -9.59 6.34
N THR A 483 -3.81 -9.95 7.12
CA THR A 483 -2.93 -11.08 6.79
C THR A 483 -2.58 -11.89 8.04
N TRP A 484 -2.28 -13.17 7.85
CA TRP A 484 -1.74 -14.03 8.90
C TRP A 484 -0.99 -15.23 8.32
N GLY A 485 -0.14 -15.83 9.18
CA GLY A 485 0.49 -17.11 8.91
C GLY A 485 -0.28 -18.27 9.56
N VAL A 486 -0.30 -19.43 8.93
CA VAL A 486 -1.09 -20.56 9.42
C VAL A 486 -0.37 -21.39 10.47
N SER A 487 0.95 -21.36 10.56
CA SER A 487 1.74 -22.12 11.55
C SER A 487 1.95 -21.42 12.91
N GLY A 488 1.18 -20.39 13.21
CA GLY A 488 1.24 -19.69 14.50
C GLY A 488 2.46 -18.76 14.71
N GLU A 489 3.33 -18.63 13.73
CA GLU A 489 4.43 -17.68 13.80
C GLU A 489 4.02 -16.35 13.16
N ASN A 490 3.80 -15.36 14.01
CA ASN A 490 3.59 -13.98 13.60
C ASN A 490 4.83 -13.44 12.89
N ILE A 491 4.64 -12.83 11.73
CA ILE A 491 5.70 -12.13 10.97
C ILE A 491 6.29 -10.96 11.78
N ILE A 492 5.65 -10.54 12.85
CA ILE A 492 6.11 -9.44 13.70
C ILE A 492 6.54 -9.99 15.06
N SER A 493 7.51 -10.86 15.07
CA SER A 493 8.38 -10.99 16.23
C SER A 493 9.72 -10.36 15.87
N THR A 494 9.81 -9.06 15.92
CA THR A 494 11.07 -8.36 16.09
C THR A 494 11.52 -8.53 17.55
N GLY A 495 11.50 -9.79 18.01
CA GLY A 495 12.20 -10.20 19.20
C GLY A 495 13.69 -10.08 18.96
N SER A 496 14.40 -9.69 19.98
CA SER A 496 15.81 -9.29 20.07
C SER A 496 16.86 -10.31 19.60
N ASN A 497 16.50 -11.34 18.84
CA ASN A 497 17.43 -12.29 18.25
C ASN A 497 17.16 -12.37 16.74
N ASN A 498 18.02 -11.72 15.99
CA ASN A 498 18.17 -11.54 14.54
C ASN A 498 18.08 -12.82 13.68
N LYS A 499 17.13 -13.68 13.90
CA LYS A 499 16.79 -14.75 12.96
C LYS A 499 15.31 -14.64 12.68
N THR A 500 14.95 -14.03 11.56
CA THR A 500 13.71 -14.35 10.86
C THR A 500 13.79 -15.81 10.44
N SER A 501 13.55 -16.72 11.40
CA SER A 501 13.36 -18.12 11.07
C SER A 501 11.97 -18.24 10.45
N TYR A 502 11.92 -18.21 9.14
CA TYR A 502 10.74 -18.53 8.37
C TYR A 502 10.46 -20.03 8.54
N SER A 503 9.71 -20.41 9.55
CA SER A 503 9.19 -21.77 9.62
C SER A 503 8.12 -21.95 8.54
N GLY A 504 8.03 -23.13 7.97
CA GLY A 504 7.43 -23.51 6.71
C GLY A 504 5.92 -23.37 6.52
N GLY A 505 5.21 -22.45 7.20
CA GLY A 505 3.78 -22.25 7.03
C GLY A 505 3.45 -21.25 5.90
N GLY A 506 2.27 -21.41 5.31
CA GLY A 506 1.75 -20.51 4.28
C GLY A 506 1.19 -19.20 4.82
N ARG A 507 0.68 -18.38 3.91
CA ARG A 507 0.15 -17.06 4.20
C ARG A 507 -1.24 -16.89 3.64
N VAL A 508 -2.05 -16.12 4.35
CA VAL A 508 -3.36 -15.66 3.88
C VAL A 508 -3.33 -14.14 3.83
N LEU A 509 -3.80 -13.58 2.72
CA LEU A 509 -4.09 -12.16 2.56
C LEU A 509 -5.54 -12.04 2.12
N HIS A 510 -6.35 -11.33 2.90
CA HIS A 510 -7.75 -11.04 2.57
C HIS A 510 -7.98 -9.54 2.48
N VAL A 511 -8.68 -9.11 1.44
CA VAL A 511 -8.98 -7.70 1.15
C VAL A 511 -10.48 -7.51 0.90
N MET A 512 -11.08 -6.50 1.50
CA MET A 512 -12.52 -6.18 1.35
C MET A 512 -12.81 -5.33 0.10
N SER A 513 -11.85 -5.08 -0.76
CA SER A 513 -12.00 -4.22 -1.94
C SER A 513 -11.68 -4.99 -3.21
N HIS A 514 -12.01 -4.43 -4.36
CA HIS A 514 -11.99 -5.12 -5.65
C HIS A 514 -11.02 -4.47 -6.64
N PHE A 515 -10.28 -5.31 -7.37
CA PHE A 515 -9.42 -4.87 -8.47
C PHE A 515 -10.22 -4.45 -9.71
N GLY A 516 -9.74 -3.41 -10.39
CA GLY A 516 -10.36 -2.88 -11.60
C GLY A 516 -11.65 -2.09 -11.38
N LYS A 517 -12.03 -1.83 -10.12
CA LYS A 517 -13.25 -1.10 -9.74
C LYS A 517 -13.00 0.17 -8.93
N GLN A 518 -11.74 0.53 -8.74
CA GLN A 518 -11.40 1.73 -8.01
C GLN A 518 -11.71 3.00 -8.81
N ARG A 519 -11.97 4.10 -8.11
CA ARG A 519 -12.35 5.38 -8.73
C ARG A 519 -11.20 6.08 -9.43
N SER A 520 -10.00 5.87 -8.95
CA SER A 520 -8.80 6.47 -9.51
C SER A 520 -7.71 5.44 -9.78
N LYS A 521 -6.74 5.80 -10.63
CA LYS A 521 -5.55 4.98 -10.85
C LYS A 521 -4.70 4.84 -9.58
N ILE A 522 -4.66 5.86 -8.74
CA ILE A 522 -3.90 5.85 -7.48
C ILE A 522 -4.46 4.79 -6.55
N ASP A 523 -5.78 4.74 -6.41
CA ASP A 523 -6.48 3.76 -5.57
C ASP A 523 -6.25 2.33 -6.08
N GLU A 524 -6.30 2.15 -7.41
CA GLU A 524 -6.02 0.86 -8.06
C GLU A 524 -4.56 0.43 -7.88
N PHE A 525 -3.60 1.36 -7.97
CA PHE A 525 -2.18 1.06 -7.77
C PHE A 525 -1.88 0.66 -6.33
N ALA A 526 -2.59 1.21 -5.35
CA ALA A 526 -2.47 0.78 -3.96
C ALA A 526 -2.81 -0.72 -3.80
N LEU A 527 -3.92 -1.17 -4.41
CA LEU A 527 -4.28 -2.60 -4.45
C LEU A 527 -3.25 -3.45 -5.20
N GLN A 528 -2.80 -2.99 -6.38
CA GLN A 528 -1.79 -3.68 -7.17
C GLN A 528 -0.48 -3.85 -6.40
N ASN A 529 -0.04 -2.83 -5.67
CA ASN A 529 1.14 -2.91 -4.81
C ASN A 529 0.97 -3.94 -3.69
N LEU A 530 -0.21 -4.01 -3.09
CA LEU A 530 -0.47 -4.96 -2.01
C LEU A 530 -0.34 -6.41 -2.48
N ILE A 531 -1.01 -6.79 -3.57
CA ILE A 531 -0.92 -8.17 -4.11
C ILE A 531 0.48 -8.45 -4.67
N LEU A 532 1.13 -7.47 -5.29
CA LEU A 532 2.49 -7.62 -5.79
C LEU A 532 3.47 -7.97 -4.68
N ASN A 533 3.41 -7.25 -3.56
CA ASN A 533 4.27 -7.51 -2.40
C ASN A 533 4.02 -8.90 -1.79
N PHE A 534 2.78 -9.35 -1.77
CA PHE A 534 2.42 -10.70 -1.35
C PHE A 534 3.06 -11.78 -2.24
N LEU A 535 3.05 -11.57 -3.56
CA LEU A 535 3.67 -12.49 -4.53
C LEU A 535 5.20 -12.41 -4.52
N ILE A 536 5.79 -11.24 -4.23
CA ILE A 536 7.24 -11.10 -4.03
C ILE A 536 7.68 -11.94 -2.83
N GLU A 537 6.98 -11.87 -1.71
CA GLU A 537 7.30 -12.71 -0.54
C GLU A 537 7.19 -14.21 -0.87
N LEU A 538 6.15 -14.61 -1.60
CA LEU A 538 6.00 -15.98 -2.05
C LEU A 538 7.27 -16.47 -2.78
N ASN A 539 7.74 -15.69 -3.77
CA ASN A 539 8.92 -16.07 -4.57
C ASN A 539 10.22 -16.11 -3.75
N GLN A 540 10.35 -15.20 -2.77
CA GLN A 540 11.52 -15.16 -1.88
C GLN A 540 11.61 -16.37 -0.96
N ARG A 541 10.46 -16.90 -0.53
CA ARG A 541 10.39 -18.03 0.41
C ARG A 541 10.56 -19.40 -0.25
N ARG A 542 10.34 -19.51 -1.55
CA ARG A 542 10.46 -20.78 -2.24
C ARG A 542 11.91 -21.21 -2.41
N PRO A 543 12.23 -22.50 -2.21
CA PRO A 543 13.57 -22.99 -2.51
C PRO A 543 13.87 -22.71 -3.98
N LYS A 544 14.87 -21.89 -4.24
CA LYS A 544 15.41 -21.76 -5.60
C LYS A 544 15.99 -23.11 -5.96
N GLY A 545 15.29 -23.86 -6.82
CA GLY A 545 15.79 -25.12 -7.33
C GLY A 545 17.23 -24.90 -7.81
N LYS A 546 18.14 -25.80 -7.47
CA LYS A 546 19.47 -25.80 -8.04
C LYS A 546 19.28 -25.83 -9.56
N LYS A 547 19.59 -24.69 -10.22
CA LYS A 547 19.71 -24.64 -11.69
C LYS A 547 20.82 -25.57 -12.15
#